data_0ae5cd549fb7c0db241418c3f91f88b1
#
_entry.id   0ae5cd549fb7c0db241418c3f91f88b1
#
_cell.length_a   1.000
_cell.length_b   1.000
_cell.length_c   1.000
_cell.angle_alpha   90.00
_cell.angle_beta   90.00
_cell.angle_gamma   90.00
#
_symmetry.space_group_name_H-M   'P 1'
#
loop_
_entity.id
_entity.type
_entity.pdbx_description
1 polymer ?
#
loop_
_entity_poly.entity_id
_entity_poly.type
_entity_poly.pdbx_seq_one_letter_code
_entity_poly.pdbx_strand_id
1 'polypeptide(L)'
;MFRKVLVANRGVAAVRIADTLKRLGVLSIGLRTTEERGNKYFERFDEVYDLAGDSVSETYLDIDQILEIANLANAEAVHPGYGFLSEN
;
A
#
# COMPACT_ATOMS: atom_id res chain seq x y z
N MET A 1 -16.16 11.15 0.25
CA MET A 1 -14.95 10.64 -0.41
C MET A 1 -13.82 10.46 0.59
N PHE A 2 -13.01 9.44 0.43
CA PHE A 2 -11.86 9.22 1.29
C PHE A 2 -10.78 10.27 1.03
N ARG A 3 -10.07 10.67 2.07
CA ARG A 3 -8.95 11.60 1.96
C ARG A 3 -7.61 10.89 1.88
N LYS A 4 -7.51 9.70 2.45
CA LYS A 4 -6.26 8.94 2.51
C LYS A 4 -6.56 7.46 2.40
N VAL A 5 -5.91 6.79 1.44
CA VAL A 5 -6.13 5.39 1.14
C VAL A 5 -4.80 4.64 1.15
N LEU A 6 -4.77 3.51 1.87
CA LEU A 6 -3.63 2.61 1.85
C LEU A 6 -3.79 1.62 0.70
N VAL A 7 -2.75 1.51 -0.13
CA VAL A 7 -2.74 0.60 -1.28
C VAL A 7 -2.01 -0.67 -0.87
N ALA A 8 -2.76 -1.73 -0.61
CA ALA A 8 -2.21 -3.00 -0.14
C ALA A 8 -1.83 -3.91 -1.30
N ASN A 9 -0.96 -3.40 -2.16
CA ASN A 9 -0.44 -4.14 -3.31
C ASN A 9 0.90 -3.54 -3.70
N ARG A 10 1.55 -4.12 -4.69
CA ARG A 10 2.85 -3.66 -5.17
C ARG A 10 2.90 -3.64 -6.69
N GLY A 11 4.03 -3.12 -7.23
CA GLY A 11 4.30 -3.13 -8.65
C GLY A 11 3.36 -2.25 -9.45
N VAL A 12 3.06 -2.67 -10.67
CA VAL A 12 2.25 -1.90 -11.61
C VAL A 12 0.85 -1.61 -11.08
N ALA A 13 0.25 -2.60 -10.41
CA ALA A 13 -1.09 -2.43 -9.84
C ALA A 13 -1.10 -1.30 -8.80
N ALA A 14 -0.12 -1.28 -7.90
CA ALA A 14 -0.02 -0.27 -6.87
C ALA A 14 0.20 1.13 -7.48
N VAL A 15 1.06 1.23 -8.47
CA VAL A 15 1.35 2.51 -9.14
C VAL A 15 0.11 3.06 -9.84
N ARG A 16 -0.64 2.21 -10.52
CA ARG A 16 -1.87 2.63 -11.21
C ARG A 16 -2.90 3.17 -10.22
N ILE A 17 -3.03 2.50 -9.10
CA ILE A 17 -3.95 2.95 -8.05
C ILE A 17 -3.50 4.29 -7.49
N ALA A 18 -2.20 4.42 -7.20
CA ALA A 18 -1.63 5.68 -6.68
C ALA A 18 -1.87 6.84 -7.64
N ASP A 19 -1.64 6.63 -8.93
CA ASP A 19 -1.85 7.67 -9.94
C ASP A 19 -3.32 8.07 -10.03
N THR A 20 -4.24 7.13 -9.93
CA THR A 20 -5.68 7.41 -9.93
C THR A 20 -6.08 8.20 -8.69
N LEU A 21 -5.59 7.81 -7.52
CA LEU A 21 -5.87 8.52 -6.27
C LEU A 21 -5.39 9.97 -6.35
N LYS A 22 -4.19 10.17 -6.92
CA LYS A 22 -3.65 11.52 -7.09
C LYS A 22 -4.56 12.39 -7.95
N ARG A 23 -5.08 11.83 -9.04
CA ARG A 23 -6.01 12.58 -9.91
C ARG A 23 -7.31 12.93 -9.20
N LEU A 24 -7.71 12.11 -8.23
CA LEU A 24 -8.92 12.34 -7.45
C LEU A 24 -8.68 13.25 -6.23
N GLY A 25 -7.44 13.69 -6.02
CA GLY A 25 -7.09 14.49 -4.86
C GLY A 25 -7.04 13.71 -3.55
N VAL A 26 -6.80 12.40 -3.64
CA VAL A 26 -6.73 11.51 -2.48
C VAL A 26 -5.28 11.15 -2.20
N LEU A 27 -4.87 11.25 -0.95
CA LEU A 27 -3.52 10.87 -0.53
C LEU A 27 -3.38 9.35 -0.56
N SER A 28 -2.23 8.88 -1.05
CA SER A 28 -1.95 7.45 -1.15
C SER A 28 -0.86 7.04 -0.18
N ILE A 29 -1.05 5.87 0.44
CA ILE A 29 -0.05 5.25 1.30
C ILE A 29 0.41 3.98 0.61
N GLY A 30 1.72 3.86 0.38
CA GLY A 30 2.32 2.67 -0.19
C GLY A 30 2.95 1.80 0.89
N LEU A 31 3.08 0.52 0.59
CA LEU A 31 3.75 -0.45 1.45
C LEU A 31 5.00 -0.95 0.74
N ARG A 32 6.08 -1.12 1.48
CA ARG A 32 7.37 -1.47 0.92
C ARG A 32 8.04 -2.55 1.77
N THR A 33 8.52 -3.61 1.11
CA THR A 33 9.34 -4.61 1.78
C THR A 33 10.81 -4.18 1.76
N THR A 34 11.65 -4.85 2.55
CA THR A 34 13.09 -4.58 2.59
C THR A 34 13.72 -4.73 1.21
N GLU A 35 13.31 -5.73 0.46
CA GLU A 35 13.85 -5.99 -0.88
C GLU A 35 13.49 -4.90 -1.88
N GLU A 36 12.40 -4.20 -1.65
CA GLU A 36 11.90 -3.18 -2.56
C GLU A 36 12.46 -1.78 -2.28
N ARG A 37 13.23 -1.62 -1.21
CA ARG A 37 13.84 -0.33 -0.88
C ARG A 37 14.71 0.16 -2.02
N GLY A 38 14.60 1.44 -2.32
CA GLY A 38 15.31 2.06 -3.41
C GLY A 38 14.62 1.98 -4.75
N ASN A 39 13.49 1.28 -4.85
CA ASN A 39 12.71 1.26 -6.07
C ASN A 39 12.00 2.60 -6.24
N LYS A 40 12.19 3.23 -7.38
CA LYS A 40 11.69 4.59 -7.61
C LYS A 40 10.19 4.71 -7.70
N TYR A 41 9.46 3.61 -7.93
CA TYR A 41 8.00 3.72 -8.03
C TYR A 41 7.35 4.16 -6.72
N PHE A 42 8.04 4.00 -5.58
CA PHE A 42 7.53 4.46 -4.29
C PHE A 42 7.42 5.98 -4.20
N GLU A 43 8.09 6.71 -5.07
CA GLU A 43 7.95 8.17 -5.16
C GLU A 43 6.56 8.60 -5.63
N ARG A 44 5.78 7.67 -6.19
CA ARG A 44 4.40 7.94 -6.61
C ARG A 44 3.42 8.02 -5.45
N PHE A 45 3.82 7.52 -4.28
CA PHE A 45 2.97 7.55 -3.10
C PHE A 45 3.26 8.78 -2.25
N ASP A 46 2.23 9.29 -1.57
CA ASP A 46 2.40 10.41 -0.66
C ASP A 46 3.11 10.01 0.63
N GLU A 47 2.84 8.78 1.11
CA GLU A 47 3.49 8.19 2.27
C GLU A 47 3.85 6.76 1.97
N VAL A 48 4.94 6.26 2.55
CA VAL A 48 5.37 4.88 2.37
C VAL A 48 5.74 4.31 3.74
N TYR A 49 5.24 3.12 4.03
CA TYR A 49 5.55 2.41 5.27
C TYR A 49 6.19 1.06 4.94
N ASP A 50 7.17 0.68 5.74
CA ASP A 50 7.87 -0.58 5.57
C ASP A 50 7.10 -1.73 6.20
N LEU A 51 7.03 -2.85 5.47
CA LEU A 51 6.48 -4.11 5.98
C LEU A 51 7.61 -4.95 6.54
N ALA A 52 7.40 -5.47 7.74
CA ALA A 52 8.34 -6.41 8.35
C ALA A 52 7.99 -7.83 7.94
N GLY A 53 9.02 -8.62 7.58
CA GLY A 53 8.85 -10.01 7.18
C GLY A 53 9.71 -10.35 5.97
N ASP A 54 9.89 -11.64 5.72
CA ASP A 54 10.78 -12.15 4.67
C ASP A 54 10.04 -12.84 3.52
N SER A 55 8.72 -12.96 3.60
CA SER A 55 7.93 -13.62 2.56
C SER A 55 6.65 -12.83 2.28
N VAL A 56 5.96 -13.18 1.21
CA VAL A 56 4.67 -12.58 0.88
C VAL A 56 3.65 -12.82 2.00
N SER A 57 3.67 -14.01 2.60
CA SER A 57 2.78 -14.33 3.73
C SER A 57 3.02 -13.45 4.94
N GLU A 58 4.27 -13.06 5.19
CA GLU A 58 4.64 -12.23 6.33
C GLU A 58 4.50 -10.73 6.04
N THR A 59 4.32 -10.35 4.80
CA THR A 59 4.24 -8.96 4.38
C THR A 59 2.87 -8.63 3.76
N TYR A 60 2.73 -8.70 2.45
CA TYR A 60 1.50 -8.28 1.76
C TYR A 60 0.26 -9.09 2.10
N LEU A 61 0.40 -10.30 2.62
CA LEU A 61 -0.73 -11.12 3.08
C LEU A 61 -0.93 -11.06 4.59
N ASP A 62 -0.10 -10.33 5.31
CA ASP A 62 -0.25 -10.15 6.76
C ASP A 62 -1.29 -9.05 7.04
N ILE A 63 -2.53 -9.46 7.17
CA ILE A 63 -3.66 -8.53 7.37
C ILE A 63 -3.46 -7.70 8.64
N ASP A 64 -3.03 -8.32 9.72
CA ASP A 64 -2.87 -7.62 11.00
C ASP A 64 -1.83 -6.51 10.90
N GLN A 65 -0.71 -6.77 10.24
CA GLN A 65 0.33 -5.77 10.04
C GLN A 65 -0.18 -4.62 9.16
N ILE A 66 -0.88 -4.95 8.10
CA ILE A 66 -1.43 -3.94 7.18
C ILE A 66 -2.45 -3.05 7.88
N LEU A 67 -3.32 -3.64 8.70
CA LEU A 67 -4.30 -2.87 9.47
C LEU A 67 -3.65 -1.99 10.52
N GLU A 68 -2.57 -2.47 11.14
CA GLU A 68 -1.81 -1.65 12.09
C GLU A 68 -1.20 -0.44 11.40
N ILE A 69 -0.61 -0.62 10.22
CA ILE A 69 -0.06 0.47 9.43
C ILE A 69 -1.16 1.45 9.01
N ALA A 70 -2.30 0.93 8.57
CA ALA A 70 -3.43 1.78 8.18
C ALA A 70 -3.86 2.67 9.34
N ASN A 71 -3.88 2.12 10.53
CA ASN A 71 -4.23 2.85 11.76
C ASN A 71 -3.20 3.94 12.07
N LEU A 72 -1.92 3.60 12.03
CA LEU A 72 -0.84 4.54 12.29
C LEU A 72 -0.83 5.69 11.28
N ALA A 73 -1.13 5.39 10.03
CA ALA A 73 -1.13 6.37 8.95
C ALA A 73 -2.44 7.15 8.84
N ASN A 74 -3.44 6.82 9.65
CA ASN A 74 -4.78 7.40 9.58
C ASN A 74 -5.44 7.17 8.21
N ALA A 75 -5.25 6.00 7.64
CA ALA A 75 -5.90 5.63 6.39
C ALA A 75 -7.40 5.45 6.64
N GLU A 76 -8.20 5.95 5.73
CA GLU A 76 -9.67 5.84 5.80
C GLU A 76 -10.19 4.62 5.05
N ALA A 77 -9.36 4.03 4.20
CA ALA A 77 -9.70 2.84 3.46
C ALA A 77 -8.44 2.09 3.06
N VAL A 78 -8.59 0.81 2.76
CA VAL A 78 -7.53 -0.04 2.24
C VAL A 78 -7.98 -0.55 0.88
N HIS A 79 -7.16 -0.29 -0.15
CA HIS A 79 -7.42 -0.78 -1.50
C HIS A 79 -6.50 -1.97 -1.77
N PRO A 80 -7.04 -3.18 -1.88
CA PRO A 80 -6.19 -4.37 -2.06
C PRO A 80 -5.67 -4.55 -3.49
N GLY A 81 -6.21 -3.82 -4.45
CA GLY A 81 -5.88 -4.05 -5.85
C GLY A 81 -6.41 -5.40 -6.30
N TYR A 82 -5.60 -6.13 -7.06
CA TYR A 82 -5.90 -7.52 -7.41
C TYR A 82 -4.70 -8.39 -7.05
N GLY A 83 -4.96 -9.64 -6.72
CA GLY A 83 -3.97 -10.52 -6.11
C GLY A 83 -3.91 -10.29 -4.59
N PHE A 84 -3.04 -10.98 -3.91
CA PHE A 84 -2.84 -10.85 -2.47
C PHE A 84 -4.16 -10.87 -1.69
N LEU A 85 -4.46 -9.81 -0.94
CA LEU A 85 -5.64 -9.75 -0.09
C LEU A 85 -6.96 -9.78 -0.86
N SER A 86 -6.97 -9.30 -2.10
CA SER A 86 -8.19 -9.29 -2.90
C SER A 86 -8.66 -10.70 -3.26
N GLU A 87 -7.77 -11.68 -3.19
CA GLU A 87 -8.07 -13.09 -3.51
C GLU A 87 -8.33 -13.94 -2.27
N ASN A 88 -8.28 -13.37 -1.12
CA ASN A 88 -8.52 -14.11 0.13
C ASN A 88 -10.02 -14.19 0.46
#